data_0dd04bf242553c142a1beb05497948a3
#
_entry.id   0dd04bf242553c142a1beb05497948a3
#
_cell.length_a   1.000
_cell.length_b   1.000
_cell.length_c   1.000
_cell.angle_alpha   90.00
_cell.angle_beta   90.00
_cell.angle_gamma   90.00
#
_symmetry.space_group_name_H-M   'P 1'
#
loop_
_entity.id
_entity.type
_entity.pdbx_description
1 polymer ?
#
loop_
_entity_poly.entity_id
_entity_poly.type
_entity_poly.pdbx_seq_one_letter_code
_entity_poly.pdbx_strand_id
1 'polypeptide(L)'
;DILSGKYEEHEELKEVAIGEELGVSRTPVREAFRQLELEGLIQIIPNKGAYVTGITAKDVKDIYMIRSSLEGMCARLATENITEEQLEELEENVYLAAFHASKGHMEQMTELDNRFHHILYDACNSKMLERLLVDFHQYVARIRQKTLSTKERGIASNNEHRQIMEAIKAGNADEAERLANL
;
A
#
# COMPACT_ATOMS: atom_id res chain seq x y z
N ASP A 1 -9.75 -0.17 -10.52
CA ASP A 1 -9.90 1.02 -11.37
C ASP A 1 -10.09 2.32 -10.57
N ILE A 2 -10.97 2.38 -9.51
CA ILE A 2 -11.12 3.58 -8.65
C ILE A 2 -9.81 3.84 -7.90
N LEU A 3 -9.25 2.83 -7.25
CA LEU A 3 -7.98 2.95 -6.51
C LEU A 3 -6.79 3.26 -7.40
N SER A 4 -6.79 2.83 -8.66
CA SER A 4 -5.74 3.17 -9.63
C SER A 4 -5.85 4.59 -10.21
N GLY A 5 -6.93 5.33 -9.88
CA GLY A 5 -7.14 6.69 -10.37
C GLY A 5 -7.69 6.79 -11.79
N LYS A 6 -8.21 5.69 -12.36
CA LYS A 6 -8.88 5.67 -13.65
C LYS A 6 -10.14 6.56 -13.65
N TYR A 7 -10.82 6.64 -12.51
CA TYR A 7 -11.96 7.52 -12.30
C TYR A 7 -11.57 8.64 -11.34
N GLU A 8 -11.96 9.89 -11.65
CA GLU A 8 -11.67 11.06 -10.85
C GLU A 8 -12.59 11.17 -9.63
N GLU A 9 -12.18 11.95 -8.64
CA GLU A 9 -13.01 12.29 -7.49
C GLU A 9 -14.27 13.02 -7.94
N HIS A 10 -15.44 12.60 -7.42
CA HIS A 10 -16.78 13.08 -7.79
C HIS A 10 -17.23 12.76 -9.22
N GLU A 11 -16.48 11.94 -9.96
CA GLU A 11 -16.92 11.44 -11.26
C GLU A 11 -18.16 10.56 -11.13
N GLU A 12 -19.12 10.75 -12.04
CA GLU A 12 -20.34 9.93 -12.12
C GLU A 12 -20.04 8.58 -12.77
N LEU A 13 -20.31 7.50 -12.06
CA LEU A 13 -20.21 6.14 -12.57
C LEU A 13 -21.55 5.70 -13.17
N LYS A 14 -21.63 5.59 -14.49
CA LYS A 14 -22.84 5.19 -15.21
C LYS A 14 -22.91 3.68 -15.36
N GLU A 15 -23.93 3.04 -14.75
CA GLU A 15 -24.14 1.59 -14.81
C GLU A 15 -24.09 1.02 -16.24
N VAL A 16 -24.68 1.74 -17.21
CA VAL A 16 -24.73 1.30 -18.60
C VAL A 16 -23.34 1.32 -19.23
N ALA A 17 -22.62 2.42 -19.09
CA ALA A 17 -21.28 2.57 -19.67
C ALA A 17 -20.30 1.55 -19.11
N ILE A 18 -20.32 1.34 -17.77
CA ILE A 18 -19.46 0.33 -17.13
C ILE A 18 -19.87 -1.09 -17.53
N GLY A 19 -21.17 -1.35 -17.65
CA GLY A 19 -21.65 -2.64 -18.15
C GLY A 19 -21.17 -2.95 -19.57
N GLU A 20 -21.23 -1.96 -20.46
CA GLU A 20 -20.72 -2.07 -21.84
C GLU A 20 -19.21 -2.27 -21.88
N GLU A 21 -18.46 -1.49 -21.10
CA GLU A 21 -16.98 -1.60 -21.01
C GLU A 21 -16.53 -2.98 -20.52
N LEU A 22 -17.23 -3.55 -19.53
CA LEU A 22 -16.89 -4.84 -18.94
C LEU A 22 -17.58 -6.03 -19.62
N GLY A 23 -18.45 -5.80 -20.59
CA GLY A 23 -19.19 -6.85 -21.29
C GLY A 23 -20.21 -7.58 -20.39
N VAL A 24 -20.80 -6.89 -19.40
CA VAL A 24 -21.75 -7.46 -18.45
C VAL A 24 -23.07 -6.69 -18.41
N SER A 25 -24.14 -7.32 -17.87
CA SER A 25 -25.42 -6.66 -17.69
C SER A 25 -25.38 -5.67 -16.50
N ARG A 26 -26.41 -4.82 -16.37
CA ARG A 26 -26.52 -3.81 -15.30
C ARG A 26 -26.62 -4.42 -13.90
N THR A 27 -27.14 -5.64 -13.75
CA THR A 27 -27.34 -6.28 -12.44
C THR A 27 -26.03 -6.48 -11.69
N PRO A 28 -25.00 -7.16 -12.24
CA PRO A 28 -23.71 -7.30 -11.55
C PRO A 28 -23.01 -5.96 -11.32
N VAL A 29 -23.22 -4.95 -12.19
CA VAL A 29 -22.67 -3.60 -11.96
C VAL A 29 -23.29 -2.95 -10.72
N ARG A 30 -24.61 -3.08 -10.53
CA ARG A 30 -25.28 -2.56 -9.34
C ARG A 30 -24.83 -3.25 -8.06
N GLU A 31 -24.65 -4.56 -8.09
CA GLU A 31 -24.13 -5.28 -6.93
C GLU A 31 -22.69 -4.85 -6.60
N ALA A 32 -21.85 -4.66 -7.63
CA ALA A 32 -20.52 -4.10 -7.45
C ALA A 32 -20.56 -2.67 -6.88
N PHE A 33 -21.48 -1.83 -7.32
CA PHE A 33 -21.65 -0.48 -6.78
C PHE A 33 -22.05 -0.51 -5.30
N ARG A 34 -22.97 -1.40 -4.90
CA ARG A 34 -23.34 -1.56 -3.49
C ARG A 34 -22.12 -1.97 -2.64
N GLN A 35 -21.33 -2.90 -3.16
CA GLN A 35 -20.10 -3.31 -2.47
C GLN A 35 -19.10 -2.17 -2.35
N LEU A 36 -18.86 -1.42 -3.43
CA LEU A 36 -17.97 -0.24 -3.43
C LEU A 36 -18.49 0.88 -2.50
N GLU A 37 -19.81 1.03 -2.36
CA GLU A 37 -20.41 1.98 -1.38
C GLU A 37 -20.13 1.54 0.06
N LEU A 38 -20.26 0.24 0.36
CA LEU A 38 -19.92 -0.32 1.67
C LEU A 38 -18.43 -0.12 2.00
N GLU A 39 -17.56 -0.18 0.99
CA GLU A 39 -16.12 0.09 1.10
C GLU A 39 -15.79 1.59 1.14
N GLY A 40 -16.80 2.47 0.99
CA GLY A 40 -16.63 3.92 1.01
C GLY A 40 -15.95 4.50 -0.24
N LEU A 41 -15.80 3.70 -1.31
CA LEU A 41 -15.14 4.13 -2.55
C LEU A 41 -16.06 4.93 -3.48
N ILE A 42 -17.36 4.75 -3.34
CA ILE A 42 -18.38 5.51 -4.06
C ILE A 42 -19.51 5.90 -3.12
N GLN A 43 -20.31 6.85 -3.55
CA GLN A 43 -21.58 7.24 -2.91
C GLN A 43 -22.72 7.08 -3.92
N ILE A 44 -23.74 6.32 -3.55
CA ILE A 44 -24.96 6.18 -4.35
C ILE A 44 -25.97 7.22 -3.88
N ILE A 45 -26.26 8.19 -4.75
CA ILE A 45 -27.25 9.22 -4.47
C ILE A 45 -28.59 8.82 -5.12
N PRO A 46 -29.68 8.61 -4.35
CA PRO A 46 -30.98 8.23 -4.90
C PRO A 46 -31.43 9.16 -6.03
N ASN A 47 -31.81 8.60 -7.15
CA ASN A 47 -32.25 9.29 -8.39
C ASN A 47 -31.20 10.19 -9.06
N LYS A 48 -29.93 10.19 -8.61
CA LYS A 48 -28.87 10.98 -9.23
C LYS A 48 -27.75 10.12 -9.80
N GLY A 49 -27.47 8.94 -9.25
CA GLY A 49 -26.42 8.04 -9.73
C GLY A 49 -25.41 7.66 -8.65
N ALA A 50 -24.33 7.02 -9.08
CA ALA A 50 -23.18 6.66 -8.25
C ALA A 50 -22.02 7.58 -8.58
N TYR A 51 -21.32 8.06 -7.55
CA TYR A 51 -20.20 9.00 -7.68
C TYR A 51 -18.99 8.50 -6.93
N VAL A 52 -17.81 8.68 -7.49
CA VAL A 52 -16.54 8.33 -6.83
C VAL A 52 -16.36 9.19 -5.58
N THR A 53 -16.19 8.55 -4.44
CA THR A 53 -15.86 9.24 -3.19
C THR A 53 -14.39 9.63 -3.21
N GLY A 54 -14.08 10.89 -2.96
CA GLY A 54 -12.71 11.35 -2.82
C GLY A 54 -12.09 10.88 -1.49
N ILE A 55 -10.76 10.83 -1.47
CA ILE A 55 -10.02 10.61 -0.23
C ILE A 55 -9.72 11.97 0.39
N THR A 56 -10.29 12.27 1.55
CA THR A 56 -10.05 13.53 2.25
C THR A 56 -8.66 13.57 2.91
N ALA A 57 -8.16 14.75 3.22
CA ALA A 57 -6.90 14.89 3.98
C ALA A 57 -6.98 14.21 5.36
N LYS A 58 -8.17 14.12 5.95
CA LYS A 58 -8.41 13.39 7.20
C LYS A 58 -8.25 11.88 6.97
N ASP A 59 -8.87 11.33 5.92
CA ASP A 59 -8.78 9.90 5.60
C ASP A 59 -7.32 9.51 5.34
N VAL A 60 -6.57 10.35 4.63
CA VAL A 60 -5.13 10.16 4.43
C VAL A 60 -4.39 10.04 5.77
N LYS A 61 -4.66 10.95 6.71
CA LYS A 61 -4.03 10.91 8.04
C LYS A 61 -4.41 9.65 8.81
N ASP A 62 -5.67 9.27 8.79
CA ASP A 62 -6.18 8.09 9.48
C ASP A 62 -5.57 6.81 8.87
N ILE A 63 -5.47 6.73 7.54
CA ILE A 63 -4.81 5.62 6.82
C ILE A 63 -3.33 5.50 7.26
N TYR A 64 -2.58 6.60 7.26
CA TYR A 64 -1.17 6.57 7.67
C TYR A 64 -1.00 6.14 9.14
N MET A 65 -1.85 6.62 10.04
CA MET A 65 -1.80 6.27 11.46
C MET A 65 -2.08 4.77 11.68
N ILE A 66 -3.14 4.24 11.05
CA ILE A 66 -3.48 2.82 11.17
C ILE A 66 -2.39 1.96 10.53
N ARG A 67 -1.96 2.30 9.33
CA ARG A 67 -0.91 1.57 8.63
C ARG A 67 0.38 1.53 9.43
N SER A 68 0.84 2.65 9.97
CA SER A 68 2.04 2.71 10.79
C SER A 68 2.00 1.67 11.94
N SER A 69 0.88 1.60 12.67
CA SER A 69 0.71 0.62 13.74
C SER A 69 0.72 -0.83 13.23
N LEU A 70 0.11 -1.09 12.08
CA LEU A 70 0.09 -2.43 11.48
C LEU A 70 1.46 -2.83 10.90
N GLU A 71 2.20 -1.89 10.31
CA GLU A 71 3.58 -2.11 9.81
C GLU A 71 4.52 -2.45 10.99
N GLY A 72 4.40 -1.76 12.11
CA GLY A 72 5.18 -2.09 13.31
C GLY A 72 4.89 -3.50 13.81
N MET A 73 3.63 -3.88 13.93
CA MET A 73 3.24 -5.24 14.29
C MET A 73 3.77 -6.27 13.27
N CYS A 74 3.71 -5.95 11.99
CA CYS A 74 4.23 -6.81 10.93
C CYS A 74 5.74 -7.01 11.06
N ALA A 75 6.52 -5.95 11.27
CA ALA A 75 7.96 -6.03 11.44
C ALA A 75 8.35 -6.86 12.68
N ARG A 76 7.62 -6.74 13.79
CA ARG A 76 7.78 -7.62 14.98
C ARG A 76 7.60 -9.07 14.61
N LEU A 77 6.45 -9.42 14.01
CA LEU A 77 6.14 -10.80 13.64
C LEU A 77 7.09 -11.35 12.58
N ALA A 78 7.51 -10.51 11.62
CA ALA A 78 8.53 -10.87 10.65
C ALA A 78 9.85 -11.21 11.33
N THR A 79 10.28 -10.44 12.33
CA THR A 79 11.51 -10.73 13.10
C THR A 79 11.46 -12.11 13.77
N GLU A 80 10.28 -12.52 14.22
CA GLU A 80 10.07 -13.80 14.92
C GLU A 80 9.97 -15.00 13.98
N ASN A 81 9.60 -14.78 12.70
CA ASN A 81 9.23 -15.87 11.78
C ASN A 81 10.08 -15.92 10.50
N ILE A 82 10.90 -14.91 10.20
CA ILE A 82 11.65 -14.80 8.95
C ILE A 82 12.61 -15.98 8.76
N THR A 83 12.62 -16.57 7.56
CA THR A 83 13.58 -17.61 7.18
C THR A 83 14.92 -16.99 6.76
N GLU A 84 15.99 -17.80 6.73
CA GLU A 84 17.30 -17.37 6.24
C GLU A 84 17.19 -16.86 4.78
N GLU A 85 16.44 -17.56 3.92
CA GLU A 85 16.26 -17.17 2.52
C GLU A 85 15.52 -15.82 2.38
N GLN A 86 14.49 -15.59 3.19
CA GLN A 86 13.77 -14.32 3.20
C GLN A 86 14.65 -13.18 3.76
N LEU A 87 15.49 -13.46 4.72
CA LEU A 87 16.41 -12.47 5.26
C LEU A 87 17.49 -12.08 4.23
N GLU A 88 18.05 -13.04 3.51
CA GLU A 88 18.97 -12.80 2.40
C GLU A 88 18.31 -11.95 1.30
N GLU A 89 17.07 -12.29 0.93
CA GLU A 89 16.27 -11.51 -0.04
C GLU A 89 16.04 -10.07 0.44
N LEU A 90 15.74 -9.88 1.72
CA LEU A 90 15.53 -8.57 2.33
C LEU A 90 16.82 -7.72 2.31
N GLU A 91 17.96 -8.33 2.65
CA GLU A 91 19.26 -7.67 2.59
C GLU A 91 19.61 -7.26 1.15
N GLU A 92 19.48 -8.16 0.19
CA GLU A 92 19.72 -7.87 -1.23
C GLU A 92 18.84 -6.70 -1.71
N ASN A 93 17.55 -6.73 -1.36
CA ASN A 93 16.62 -5.68 -1.72
C ASN A 93 17.06 -4.30 -1.23
N VAL A 94 17.45 -4.18 0.03
CA VAL A 94 17.93 -2.92 0.64
C VAL A 94 19.24 -2.42 -0.02
N TYR A 95 20.17 -3.32 -0.35
CA TYR A 95 21.42 -2.96 -1.03
C TYR A 95 21.16 -2.49 -2.48
N LEU A 96 20.31 -3.18 -3.22
CA LEU A 96 19.93 -2.78 -4.57
C LEU A 96 19.20 -1.43 -4.57
N ALA A 97 18.33 -1.18 -3.60
CA ALA A 97 17.64 0.11 -3.46
C ALA A 97 18.65 1.25 -3.20
N ALA A 98 19.65 1.03 -2.35
CA ALA A 98 20.72 2.01 -2.13
C ALA A 98 21.53 2.30 -3.41
N PHE A 99 21.85 1.27 -4.20
CA PHE A 99 22.52 1.42 -5.48
C PHE A 99 21.70 2.26 -6.46
N HIS A 100 20.41 1.93 -6.65
CA HIS A 100 19.53 2.66 -7.55
C HIS A 100 19.27 4.10 -7.07
N ALA A 101 19.18 4.33 -5.75
CA ALA A 101 19.10 5.67 -5.16
C ALA A 101 20.32 6.53 -5.53
N SER A 102 21.54 5.97 -5.48
CA SER A 102 22.77 6.68 -5.85
C SER A 102 22.79 7.11 -7.32
N LYS A 103 22.12 6.35 -8.19
CA LYS A 103 22.02 6.59 -9.63
C LYS A 103 20.80 7.45 -10.02
N GLY A 104 19.86 7.67 -9.10
CA GLY A 104 18.62 8.41 -9.36
C GLY A 104 17.60 7.63 -10.19
N HIS A 105 17.64 6.31 -10.13
CA HIS A 105 16.71 5.41 -10.85
C HIS A 105 15.42 5.26 -10.06
N MET A 106 14.50 6.22 -10.21
CA MET A 106 13.28 6.33 -9.39
C MET A 106 12.30 5.17 -9.57
N GLU A 107 12.16 4.66 -10.77
CA GLU A 107 11.26 3.54 -11.07
C GLU A 107 11.70 2.28 -10.31
N GLN A 108 12.99 1.92 -10.41
CA GLN A 108 13.57 0.78 -9.69
C GLN A 108 13.49 0.94 -8.17
N MET A 109 13.65 2.18 -7.68
CA MET A 109 13.47 2.46 -6.25
C MET A 109 12.04 2.19 -5.79
N THR A 110 11.04 2.55 -6.59
CA THR A 110 9.64 2.29 -6.27
C THR A 110 9.33 0.79 -6.27
N GLU A 111 9.87 0.04 -7.24
CA GLU A 111 9.73 -1.42 -7.28
C GLU A 111 10.35 -2.09 -6.06
N LEU A 112 11.55 -1.65 -5.66
CA LEU A 112 12.26 -2.19 -4.50
C LEU A 112 11.61 -1.78 -3.17
N ASP A 113 11.03 -0.58 -3.06
CA ASP A 113 10.23 -0.15 -1.92
C ASP A 113 9.01 -1.08 -1.73
N ASN A 114 8.30 -1.37 -2.82
CA ASN A 114 7.18 -2.32 -2.80
C ASN A 114 7.64 -3.73 -2.39
N ARG A 115 8.74 -4.23 -2.97
CA ARG A 115 9.27 -5.57 -2.67
C ARG A 115 9.69 -5.70 -1.21
N PHE A 116 10.33 -4.68 -0.63
CA PHE A 116 10.68 -4.64 0.79
C PHE A 116 9.47 -4.93 1.69
N HIS A 117 8.38 -4.20 1.46
CA HIS A 117 7.16 -4.40 2.22
C HIS A 117 6.57 -5.80 2.02
N HIS A 118 6.54 -6.31 0.78
CA HIS A 118 6.01 -7.65 0.52
C HIS A 118 6.81 -8.75 1.21
N ILE A 119 8.15 -8.67 1.24
CA ILE A 119 8.98 -9.64 1.99
C ILE A 119 8.59 -9.66 3.47
N LEU A 120 8.38 -8.49 4.08
CA LEU A 120 7.95 -8.42 5.49
C LEU A 120 6.54 -8.97 5.70
N TYR A 121 5.61 -8.71 4.76
CA TYR A 121 4.23 -9.21 4.84
C TYR A 121 4.20 -10.74 4.75
N ASP A 122 4.99 -11.34 3.87
CA ASP A 122 5.13 -12.79 3.76
C ASP A 122 5.79 -13.38 5.02
N ALA A 123 6.85 -12.73 5.52
CA ALA A 123 7.59 -13.19 6.68
C ALA A 123 6.79 -13.09 7.99
N CYS A 124 5.83 -12.17 8.12
CA CYS A 124 5.04 -12.01 9.34
C CYS A 124 4.15 -13.22 9.68
N ASN A 125 3.96 -14.14 8.73
CA ASN A 125 3.17 -15.37 8.87
C ASN A 125 1.72 -15.14 9.37
N SER A 126 1.12 -13.99 9.07
CA SER A 126 -0.25 -13.62 9.42
C SER A 126 -1.04 -13.20 8.18
N LYS A 127 -1.77 -14.16 7.58
CA LYS A 127 -2.60 -13.88 6.38
C LYS A 127 -3.60 -12.75 6.54
N MET A 128 -4.07 -12.48 7.75
CA MET A 128 -5.01 -11.39 8.00
C MET A 128 -4.27 -10.05 7.96
N LEU A 129 -3.11 -9.95 8.61
CA LEU A 129 -2.29 -8.75 8.63
C LEU A 129 -1.75 -8.42 7.24
N GLU A 130 -1.25 -9.43 6.52
CA GLU A 130 -0.81 -9.32 5.12
C GLU A 130 -1.90 -8.69 4.23
N ARG A 131 -3.13 -9.23 4.26
CA ARG A 131 -4.25 -8.68 3.47
C ARG A 131 -4.53 -7.22 3.79
N LEU A 132 -4.63 -6.88 5.06
CA LEU A 132 -4.88 -5.49 5.48
C LEU A 132 -3.76 -4.56 5.01
N LEU A 133 -2.49 -4.98 5.14
CA LEU A 133 -1.34 -4.17 4.73
C LEU A 133 -1.25 -4.02 3.21
N VAL A 134 -1.53 -5.07 2.43
CA VAL A 134 -1.59 -4.99 0.97
C VAL A 134 -2.66 -3.99 0.53
N ASP A 135 -3.87 -4.04 1.13
CA ASP A 135 -4.93 -3.10 0.82
C ASP A 135 -4.53 -1.65 1.16
N PHE A 136 -3.98 -1.40 2.35
CA PHE A 136 -3.47 -0.08 2.73
C PHE A 136 -2.31 0.39 1.86
N HIS A 137 -1.43 -0.51 1.43
CA HIS A 137 -0.33 -0.19 0.54
C HIS A 137 -0.82 0.39 -0.80
N GLN A 138 -1.88 -0.20 -1.38
CA GLN A 138 -2.51 0.30 -2.61
C GLN A 138 -3.09 1.71 -2.42
N TYR A 139 -3.76 1.99 -1.30
CA TYR A 139 -4.25 3.33 -0.97
C TYR A 139 -3.11 4.35 -0.88
N VAL A 140 -2.03 4.00 -0.19
CA VAL A 140 -0.87 4.89 -0.01
C VAL A 140 -0.12 5.12 -1.32
N ALA A 141 0.04 4.09 -2.16
CA ALA A 141 0.66 4.22 -3.47
C ALA A 141 -0.05 5.27 -4.34
N ARG A 142 -1.40 5.27 -4.33
CA ARG A 142 -2.21 6.28 -5.03
C ARG A 142 -1.98 7.70 -4.51
N ILE A 143 -1.89 7.85 -3.18
CA ILE A 143 -1.63 9.15 -2.55
C ILE A 143 -0.22 9.65 -2.91
N ARG A 144 0.78 8.76 -2.86
CA ARG A 144 2.18 9.06 -3.18
C ARG A 144 2.38 9.49 -4.63
N GLN A 145 1.70 8.88 -5.60
CA GLN A 145 1.75 9.30 -7.00
C GLN A 145 1.34 10.78 -7.20
N LYS A 146 0.43 11.29 -6.36
CA LYS A 146 -0.02 12.69 -6.41
C LYS A 146 0.89 13.66 -5.63
N THR A 147 1.68 13.17 -4.68
CA THR A 147 2.32 14.06 -3.69
C THR A 147 3.84 14.01 -3.62
N LEU A 148 4.53 12.90 -3.84
CA LEU A 148 5.95 12.77 -3.47
C LEU A 148 6.71 11.69 -4.25
N SER A 149 7.24 12.02 -5.40
CA SER A 149 8.35 11.27 -5.99
C SER A 149 9.62 12.13 -6.06
N THR A 150 10.18 12.49 -4.91
CA THR A 150 11.48 13.16 -4.89
C THR A 150 12.59 12.17 -4.57
N LYS A 151 13.76 12.38 -5.17
CA LYS A 151 14.96 11.58 -4.93
C LYS A 151 15.33 11.52 -3.44
N GLU A 152 15.20 12.66 -2.76
CA GLU A 152 15.52 12.82 -1.33
C GLU A 152 14.62 11.91 -0.46
N ARG A 153 13.33 11.83 -0.77
CA ARG A 153 12.41 10.96 -0.02
C ARG A 153 12.72 9.49 -0.25
N GLY A 154 13.06 9.10 -1.50
CA GLY A 154 13.48 7.72 -1.79
C GLY A 154 14.73 7.29 -1.03
N ILE A 155 15.73 8.18 -0.93
CA ILE A 155 16.95 7.93 -0.12
C ILE A 155 16.61 7.80 1.36
N ALA A 156 15.74 8.68 1.90
CA ALA A 156 15.31 8.61 3.28
C ALA A 156 14.55 7.31 3.58
N SER A 157 13.60 6.90 2.72
CA SER A 157 12.87 5.64 2.83
C SER A 157 13.82 4.44 2.87
N ASN A 158 14.80 4.39 1.97
CA ASN A 158 15.75 3.28 1.97
C ASN A 158 16.64 3.24 3.24
N ASN A 159 16.96 4.39 3.84
CA ASN A 159 17.66 4.41 5.11
C ASN A 159 16.77 3.90 6.27
N GLU A 160 15.48 4.22 6.25
CA GLU A 160 14.48 3.68 7.18
C GLU A 160 14.38 2.15 7.03
N HIS A 161 14.26 1.66 5.80
CA HIS A 161 14.22 0.21 5.49
C HIS A 161 15.48 -0.53 5.96
N ARG A 162 16.66 0.07 5.76
CA ARG A 162 17.91 -0.51 6.25
C ARG A 162 17.94 -0.68 7.76
N GLN A 163 17.47 0.31 8.51
CA GLN A 163 17.41 0.22 9.97
C GLN A 163 16.45 -0.89 10.44
N ILE A 164 15.29 -1.01 9.78
CA ILE A 164 14.33 -2.09 10.05
C ILE A 164 14.96 -3.44 9.76
N MET A 165 15.59 -3.62 8.60
CA MET A 165 16.26 -4.85 8.20
C MET A 165 17.39 -5.23 9.20
N GLU A 166 18.19 -4.27 9.65
CA GLU A 166 19.25 -4.52 10.64
C GLU A 166 18.67 -4.96 12.00
N ALA A 167 17.53 -4.39 12.44
CA ALA A 167 16.85 -4.81 13.65
C ALA A 167 16.28 -6.24 13.53
N ILE A 168 15.69 -6.58 12.37
CA ILE A 168 15.21 -7.94 12.05
C ILE A 168 16.36 -8.93 12.06
N LYS A 169 17.45 -8.62 11.40
CA LYS A 169 18.66 -9.45 11.34
C LYS A 169 19.27 -9.70 12.72
N ALA A 170 19.19 -8.71 13.61
CA ALA A 170 19.63 -8.83 15.00
C ALA A 170 18.64 -9.60 15.90
N GLY A 171 17.48 -10.01 15.39
CA GLY A 171 16.41 -10.63 16.17
C GLY A 171 15.76 -9.69 17.20
N ASN A 172 15.89 -8.36 16.98
CA ASN A 172 15.36 -7.35 17.91
C ASN A 172 13.95 -6.90 17.48
N ALA A 173 12.94 -7.70 17.83
CA ALA A 173 11.55 -7.48 17.46
C ALA A 173 10.97 -6.16 18.00
N ASP A 174 11.36 -5.73 19.20
CA ASP A 174 10.90 -4.46 19.80
C ASP A 174 11.41 -3.27 19.00
N GLU A 175 12.67 -3.31 18.59
CA GLU A 175 13.26 -2.24 17.77
C GLU A 175 12.73 -2.23 16.34
N ALA A 176 12.54 -3.40 15.73
CA ALA A 176 11.93 -3.52 14.41
C ALA A 176 10.52 -2.92 14.39
N GLU A 177 9.68 -3.25 15.40
CA GLU A 177 8.35 -2.64 15.57
C GLU A 177 8.43 -1.12 15.73
N ARG A 178 9.29 -0.63 16.60
CA ARG A 178 9.47 0.80 16.84
C ARG A 178 9.88 1.56 15.58
N LEU A 179 10.80 0.99 14.79
CA LEU A 179 11.30 1.61 13.56
C LEU A 179 10.24 1.59 12.44
N ALA A 180 9.42 0.56 12.36
CA ALA A 180 8.37 0.47 11.35
C ALA A 180 7.09 1.26 11.72
N ASN A 181 6.94 1.68 12.95
CA ASN A 181 5.87 2.57 13.45
C ASN A 181 6.10 4.06 13.17
N LEU A 182 6.99 4.44 12.27
CA LEU A 182 7.34 5.84 11.99
C LEU A 182 6.45 6.50 10.92
#